data_6cc2bfb146c94fb0729bd67ed6f36d06
#
_entry.id   6cc2bfb146c94fb0729bd67ed6f36d06
#
_cell.length_a   1.000
_cell.length_b   1.000
_cell.length_c   1.000
_cell.angle_alpha   90.00
_cell.angle_beta   90.00
_cell.angle_gamma   90.00
#
_symmetry.space_group_name_H-M   'P 1'
#
loop_
_entity.id
_entity.type
_entity.pdbx_description
1 polymer ?
#
loop_
_entity_poly.entity_id
_entity_poly.type
_entity_poly.pdbx_seq_one_letter_code
_entity_poly.pdbx_strand_id
1 'polypeptide(L)'
;MKEYDLKNLFLTFLDTKVSLTGGEMISVKEHIEERIETYNSYRHKLSPTQIQNLRREDFHYFLTPSGNKSWTNLQRRCKQATSDMQKLKIALLHLQKENIPVEVRLNDVSKGGKLYVQGFGRNLTTGLLHIFNSKKYGVWNSRSHKVLDHLNKLPYVSSNFGESYVRFNSELIKFADELTITLIHLDVFLWWLDENIIGK
;
A
#
# COMPACT_ATOMS: atom_id res chain seq x y z
N MET A 1 18.96 -2.55 22.86
CA MET A 1 18.22 -2.11 21.63
C MET A 1 18.48 -0.63 21.45
N LYS A 2 18.90 -0.18 20.27
CA LYS A 2 19.10 1.27 20.01
C LYS A 2 17.71 1.92 20.01
N GLU A 3 17.48 2.86 20.92
CA GLU A 3 16.33 3.74 20.87
C GLU A 3 16.54 4.71 19.71
N TYR A 4 15.70 4.62 18.68
CA TYR A 4 15.79 5.50 17.54
C TYR A 4 15.01 6.78 17.85
N ASP A 5 15.64 7.93 17.69
CA ASP A 5 14.93 9.19 17.60
C ASP A 5 14.25 9.28 16.21
N LEU A 6 13.05 8.72 16.14
CA LEU A 6 12.29 8.60 14.90
C LEU A 6 11.93 9.96 14.29
N LYS A 7 11.81 11.02 15.11
CA LYS A 7 11.55 12.38 14.62
C LYS A 7 12.76 12.94 13.89
N ASN A 8 13.95 12.80 14.49
CA ASN A 8 15.19 13.23 13.84
C ASN A 8 15.50 12.40 12.59
N LEU A 9 15.24 11.09 12.60
CA LEU A 9 15.36 10.26 11.42
C LEU A 9 14.39 10.70 10.32
N PHE A 10 13.16 11.07 10.66
CA PHE A 10 12.20 11.59 9.68
C PHE A 10 12.63 12.93 9.08
N LEU A 11 13.19 13.84 9.87
CA LEU A 11 13.75 15.08 9.35
C LEU A 11 14.93 14.82 8.40
N THR A 12 15.84 13.93 8.79
CA THR A 12 16.95 13.49 7.92
C THR A 12 16.44 12.89 6.61
N PHE A 13 15.42 12.03 6.67
CA PHE A 13 14.77 11.46 5.51
C PHE A 13 14.24 12.52 4.54
N LEU A 14 13.57 13.57 5.03
CA LEU A 14 13.02 14.64 4.18
C LEU A 14 14.09 15.40 3.39
N ASP A 15 15.32 15.45 3.89
CA ASP A 15 16.44 16.12 3.26
C ASP A 15 17.29 15.19 2.36
N THR A 16 16.91 13.90 2.26
CA THR A 16 17.63 12.93 1.41
C THR A 16 17.16 12.97 -0.04
N LYS A 17 18.03 12.48 -0.94
CA LYS A 17 17.68 12.12 -2.30
C LYS A 17 17.52 10.61 -2.40
N VAL A 18 16.58 10.17 -3.21
CA VAL A 18 16.32 8.75 -3.44
C VAL A 18 16.48 8.40 -4.92
N SER A 19 17.00 7.21 -5.19
CA SER A 19 17.11 6.71 -6.56
C SER A 19 15.81 6.03 -6.96
N LEU A 20 15.23 6.47 -8.05
CA LEU A 20 14.09 5.80 -8.68
C LEU A 20 14.52 4.64 -9.56
N THR A 21 13.57 3.80 -9.92
CA THR A 21 13.75 2.79 -10.97
C THR A 21 14.15 3.49 -12.27
N GLY A 22 15.41 3.33 -12.71
CA GLY A 22 15.99 4.04 -13.85
C GLY A 22 17.21 4.90 -13.51
N GLY A 23 17.58 4.99 -12.21
CA GLY A 23 18.80 5.66 -11.75
C GLY A 23 18.68 7.17 -11.56
N GLU A 24 17.53 7.75 -11.82
CA GLU A 24 17.25 9.17 -11.55
C GLU A 24 17.23 9.42 -10.03
N MET A 25 17.92 10.48 -9.60
CA MET A 25 17.96 10.91 -8.21
C MET A 25 17.02 12.10 -8.01
N ILE A 26 15.97 11.91 -7.23
CA ILE A 26 15.04 12.98 -6.86
C ILE A 26 15.01 13.20 -5.35
N SER A 27 14.56 14.36 -4.90
CA SER A 27 14.34 14.59 -3.47
C SER A 27 13.20 13.71 -2.95
N VAL A 28 13.23 13.37 -1.67
CA VAL A 28 12.12 12.65 -1.02
C VAL A 28 10.80 13.43 -1.15
N LYS A 29 10.83 14.75 -1.07
CA LYS A 29 9.65 15.61 -1.22
C LYS A 29 9.01 15.44 -2.60
N GLU A 30 9.81 15.54 -3.68
CA GLU A 30 9.36 15.30 -5.05
C GLU A 30 8.81 13.88 -5.21
N HIS A 31 9.49 12.87 -4.64
CA HIS A 31 9.00 11.49 -4.68
C HIS A 31 7.64 11.30 -4.00
N ILE A 32 7.40 11.98 -2.87
CA ILE A 32 6.10 11.97 -2.17
C ILE A 32 5.03 12.67 -3.02
N GLU A 33 5.33 13.82 -3.62
CA GLU A 33 4.42 14.56 -4.50
C GLU A 33 4.01 13.72 -5.72
N GLU A 34 4.97 13.11 -6.43
CA GLU A 34 4.70 12.19 -7.53
C GLU A 34 3.81 11.01 -7.10
N ARG A 35 4.01 10.49 -5.88
CA ARG A 35 3.18 9.41 -5.34
C ARG A 35 1.76 9.88 -5.08
N ILE A 36 1.57 11.06 -4.53
CA ILE A 36 0.25 11.66 -4.30
C ILE A 36 -0.49 11.84 -5.62
N GLU A 37 0.17 12.37 -6.64
CA GLU A 37 -0.39 12.55 -7.98
C GLU A 37 -0.79 11.21 -8.60
N THR A 38 0.10 10.22 -8.54
CA THR A 38 -0.16 8.85 -9.02
C THR A 38 -1.38 8.26 -8.34
N TYR A 39 -1.49 8.36 -7.02
CA TYR A 39 -2.63 7.84 -6.27
C TYR A 39 -3.93 8.57 -6.59
N ASN A 40 -3.90 9.89 -6.76
CA ASN A 40 -5.07 10.66 -7.18
C ASN A 40 -5.55 10.25 -8.57
N SER A 41 -4.62 10.05 -9.52
CA SER A 41 -4.93 9.55 -10.86
C SER A 41 -5.59 8.17 -10.80
N TYR A 42 -5.04 7.22 -10.03
CA TYR A 42 -5.63 5.89 -9.91
C TYR A 42 -6.93 5.86 -9.10
N ARG A 43 -7.07 6.70 -8.10
CA ARG A 43 -8.36 6.87 -7.40
C ARG A 43 -9.47 7.27 -8.37
N HIS A 44 -9.17 8.14 -9.32
CA HIS A 44 -10.12 8.50 -10.37
C HIS A 44 -10.38 7.34 -11.33
N LYS A 45 -9.31 6.73 -11.90
CA LYS A 45 -9.42 5.61 -12.87
C LYS A 45 -10.10 4.37 -12.30
N LEU A 46 -9.94 4.13 -11.00
CA LEU A 46 -10.55 3.01 -10.27
C LEU A 46 -11.79 3.45 -9.47
N SER A 47 -12.39 4.59 -9.77
CA SER A 47 -13.65 5.00 -9.17
C SER A 47 -14.80 4.04 -9.55
N PRO A 48 -15.87 3.96 -8.77
CA PRO A 48 -16.99 3.03 -9.05
C PRO A 48 -17.58 3.18 -10.46
N THR A 49 -17.61 4.40 -10.98
CA THR A 49 -18.08 4.68 -12.35
C THR A 49 -17.10 4.21 -13.43
N GLN A 50 -15.80 4.35 -13.19
CA GLN A 50 -14.77 3.98 -14.17
C GLN A 50 -14.44 2.49 -14.16
N ILE A 51 -14.57 1.81 -13.03
CA ILE A 51 -14.33 0.36 -12.92
C ILE A 51 -15.18 -0.44 -13.91
N GLN A 52 -16.39 0.00 -14.23
CA GLN A 52 -17.24 -0.69 -15.20
C GLN A 52 -16.56 -0.79 -16.59
N ASN A 53 -15.81 0.24 -16.97
CA ASN A 53 -15.10 0.33 -18.23
C ASN A 53 -13.62 -0.13 -18.15
N LEU A 54 -13.17 -0.58 -16.98
CA LEU A 54 -11.79 -1.00 -16.74
C LEU A 54 -11.42 -2.16 -17.68
N ARG A 55 -10.40 -1.97 -18.51
CA ARG A 55 -9.86 -3.02 -19.40
C ARG A 55 -8.71 -3.74 -18.70
N ARG A 56 -8.39 -4.92 -19.22
CA ARG A 56 -7.28 -5.75 -18.72
C ARG A 56 -5.94 -5.01 -18.81
N GLU A 57 -5.70 -4.35 -19.93
CA GLU A 57 -4.47 -3.62 -20.22
C GLU A 57 -4.28 -2.45 -19.24
N ASP A 58 -5.35 -1.75 -18.88
CA ASP A 58 -5.32 -0.63 -17.94
C ASP A 58 -4.93 -1.11 -16.53
N PHE A 59 -5.46 -2.26 -16.09
CA PHE A 59 -5.08 -2.83 -14.79
C PHE A 59 -3.68 -3.46 -14.82
N HIS A 60 -3.27 -4.06 -15.94
CA HIS A 60 -1.89 -4.52 -16.12
C HIS A 60 -0.90 -3.36 -16.01
N TYR A 61 -1.16 -2.26 -16.73
CA TYR A 61 -0.33 -1.06 -16.69
C TYR A 61 -0.21 -0.51 -15.25
N PHE A 62 -1.32 -0.44 -14.52
CA PHE A 62 -1.34 -0.05 -13.11
C PHE A 62 -0.40 -0.89 -12.23
N LEU A 63 -0.22 -2.17 -12.53
CA LEU A 63 0.65 -3.06 -11.76
C LEU A 63 2.12 -3.07 -12.24
N THR A 64 2.45 -2.30 -13.27
CA THR A 64 3.84 -2.16 -13.76
C THR A 64 4.57 -0.98 -13.12
N PRO A 65 5.91 -0.99 -13.08
CA PRO A 65 6.69 0.17 -12.64
C PRO A 65 6.43 1.44 -13.46
N SER A 66 6.13 1.31 -14.76
CA SER A 66 5.79 2.45 -15.63
C SER A 66 4.45 3.08 -15.29
N GLY A 67 3.49 2.28 -14.85
CA GLY A 67 2.16 2.77 -14.42
C GLY A 67 2.14 3.23 -12.97
N ASN A 68 2.95 2.60 -12.13
CA ASN A 68 3.01 2.91 -10.72
C ASN A 68 4.42 2.69 -10.19
N LYS A 69 5.23 3.74 -10.24
CA LYS A 69 6.65 3.74 -9.84
C LYS A 69 6.88 3.19 -8.41
N SER A 70 5.86 3.28 -7.57
CA SER A 70 5.93 2.86 -6.16
C SER A 70 5.75 1.36 -5.93
N TRP A 71 5.31 0.58 -6.94
CA TRP A 71 4.90 -0.81 -6.78
C TRP A 71 5.69 -1.78 -7.67
N THR A 72 6.95 -1.93 -7.37
CA THR A 72 7.95 -2.57 -8.25
C THR A 72 7.77 -4.06 -8.49
N ASN A 73 7.01 -4.83 -7.76
CA ASN A 73 6.97 -6.29 -7.91
C ASN A 73 5.58 -6.89 -8.17
N LEU A 74 4.55 -6.04 -8.40
CA LEU A 74 3.19 -6.53 -8.56
C LEU A 74 2.86 -7.02 -9.97
N GLN A 75 3.64 -6.66 -10.98
CA GLN A 75 3.46 -7.12 -12.36
C GLN A 75 3.40 -8.66 -12.49
N ARG A 76 4.10 -9.40 -11.61
CA ARG A 76 4.04 -10.87 -11.59
C ARG A 76 2.64 -11.41 -11.33
N ARG A 77 1.75 -10.62 -10.76
CA ARG A 77 0.36 -10.98 -10.45
C ARG A 77 -0.65 -10.54 -11.51
N CYS A 78 -0.23 -9.76 -12.51
CA CYS A 78 -1.11 -9.19 -13.54
C CYS A 78 -2.02 -10.24 -14.19
N LYS A 79 -1.41 -11.31 -14.74
CA LYS A 79 -2.16 -12.37 -15.44
C LYS A 79 -3.16 -13.06 -14.52
N GLN A 80 -2.79 -13.32 -13.28
CA GLN A 80 -3.66 -13.96 -12.30
C GLN A 80 -4.83 -13.04 -11.90
N ALA A 81 -4.53 -11.80 -11.56
CA ALA A 81 -5.53 -10.83 -11.11
C ALA A 81 -6.56 -10.48 -12.20
N THR A 82 -6.16 -10.56 -13.47
CA THR A 82 -7.03 -10.24 -14.62
C THR A 82 -7.53 -11.46 -15.39
N SER A 83 -7.34 -12.66 -14.84
CA SER A 83 -7.87 -13.88 -15.46
C SER A 83 -9.39 -13.85 -15.63
N ASP A 84 -10.09 -13.24 -14.67
CA ASP A 84 -11.52 -12.99 -14.67
C ASP A 84 -11.75 -11.49 -14.36
N MET A 85 -11.98 -10.70 -15.42
CA MET A 85 -12.19 -9.25 -15.31
C MET A 85 -13.49 -8.89 -14.60
N GLN A 86 -14.53 -9.70 -14.75
CA GLN A 86 -15.79 -9.44 -14.06
C GLN A 86 -15.62 -9.59 -12.55
N LYS A 87 -14.96 -10.65 -12.13
CA LYS A 87 -14.66 -10.90 -10.73
C LYS A 87 -13.74 -9.84 -10.15
N LEU A 88 -12.73 -9.41 -10.90
CA LEU A 88 -11.85 -8.31 -10.52
C LEU A 88 -12.64 -7.02 -10.27
N LYS A 89 -13.52 -6.62 -11.19
CA LYS A 89 -14.34 -5.41 -11.06
C LYS A 89 -15.23 -5.46 -9.81
N ILE A 90 -15.88 -6.61 -9.57
CA ILE A 90 -16.71 -6.82 -8.37
C ILE A 90 -15.87 -6.69 -7.10
N ALA A 91 -14.69 -7.29 -7.05
CA ALA A 91 -13.79 -7.21 -5.90
C ALA A 91 -13.29 -5.77 -5.64
N LEU A 92 -12.92 -5.04 -6.70
CA LEU A 92 -12.51 -3.63 -6.58
C LEU A 92 -13.64 -2.73 -6.06
N LEU A 93 -14.87 -2.93 -6.54
CA LEU A 93 -16.04 -2.22 -6.03
C LEU A 93 -16.35 -2.59 -4.58
N HIS A 94 -16.18 -3.87 -4.22
CA HIS A 94 -16.40 -4.34 -2.85
C HIS A 94 -15.42 -3.73 -1.87
N LEU A 95 -14.14 -3.63 -2.24
CA LEU A 95 -13.10 -2.99 -1.42
C LEU A 95 -13.40 -1.50 -1.11
N GLN A 96 -14.18 -0.83 -1.94
CA GLN A 96 -14.52 0.59 -1.76
C GLN A 96 -15.79 0.81 -0.92
N LYS A 97 -16.52 -0.24 -0.54
CA LYS A 97 -17.76 -0.12 0.23
C LYS A 97 -17.48 0.21 1.70
N GLU A 98 -17.33 1.49 2.02
CA GLU A 98 -17.03 1.97 3.38
C GLU A 98 -18.13 1.66 4.44
N ASN A 99 -19.32 1.29 4.01
CA ASN A 99 -20.41 0.82 4.88
C ASN A 99 -20.23 -0.66 5.32
N ILE A 100 -19.25 -1.37 4.77
CA ILE A 100 -18.87 -2.73 5.19
C ILE A 100 -17.53 -2.62 5.96
N PRO A 101 -17.42 -3.23 7.16
CA PRO A 101 -16.17 -3.25 7.91
C PRO A 101 -14.98 -3.72 7.05
N VAL A 102 -13.81 -3.06 7.21
CA VAL A 102 -12.65 -3.32 6.36
C VAL A 102 -12.16 -4.77 6.47
N GLU A 103 -12.23 -5.36 7.66
CA GLU A 103 -11.89 -6.76 7.90
C GLU A 103 -12.76 -7.72 7.07
N VAL A 104 -14.05 -7.42 6.93
CA VAL A 104 -14.97 -8.23 6.11
C VAL A 104 -14.62 -8.07 4.64
N ARG A 105 -14.41 -6.84 4.17
CA ARG A 105 -14.03 -6.58 2.76
C ARG A 105 -12.75 -7.30 2.37
N LEU A 106 -11.75 -7.29 3.24
CA LEU A 106 -10.46 -7.95 3.01
C LEU A 106 -10.60 -9.47 3.00
N ASN A 107 -11.34 -10.04 3.95
CA ASN A 107 -11.58 -11.48 4.00
C ASN A 107 -12.36 -11.96 2.76
N ASP A 108 -13.35 -11.20 2.31
CA ASP A 108 -14.16 -11.54 1.14
C ASP A 108 -13.34 -11.63 -0.15
N VAL A 109 -12.32 -10.78 -0.35
CA VAL A 109 -11.49 -10.78 -1.58
C VAL A 109 -10.24 -11.63 -1.47
N SER A 110 -9.93 -12.15 -0.29
CA SER A 110 -8.76 -12.98 -0.01
C SER A 110 -9.03 -14.45 -0.28
N LYS A 111 -7.97 -15.28 -0.27
CA LYS A 111 -8.06 -16.74 -0.48
C LYS A 111 -9.07 -17.35 0.50
N GLY A 112 -10.05 -18.05 -0.04
CA GLY A 112 -11.16 -18.63 0.73
C GLY A 112 -12.39 -17.72 0.86
N GLY A 113 -12.29 -16.46 0.52
CA GLY A 113 -13.42 -15.51 0.53
C GLY A 113 -14.32 -15.64 -0.71
N LYS A 114 -15.56 -15.18 -0.57
CA LYS A 114 -16.61 -15.29 -1.62
C LYS A 114 -16.31 -14.50 -2.91
N LEU A 115 -15.48 -13.46 -2.81
CA LEU A 115 -15.06 -12.60 -3.93
C LEU A 115 -13.57 -12.75 -4.23
N TYR A 116 -12.98 -13.89 -3.88
CA TYR A 116 -11.55 -14.13 -4.07
C TYR A 116 -11.10 -13.91 -5.51
N VAL A 117 -10.12 -13.06 -5.69
CA VAL A 117 -9.41 -12.84 -6.96
C VAL A 117 -8.01 -13.44 -6.85
N GLN A 118 -7.69 -14.35 -7.76
CA GLN A 118 -6.36 -14.95 -7.81
C GLN A 118 -5.31 -13.84 -8.02
N GLY A 119 -4.25 -13.83 -7.20
CA GLY A 119 -3.24 -12.77 -7.24
C GLY A 119 -3.48 -11.61 -6.27
N PHE A 120 -4.67 -11.49 -5.68
CA PHE A 120 -4.92 -10.56 -4.58
C PHE A 120 -4.26 -11.08 -3.29
N GLY A 121 -3.03 -10.69 -3.10
CA GLY A 121 -2.31 -10.91 -1.85
C GLY A 121 -2.31 -9.64 -0.99
N ARG A 122 -1.81 -9.78 0.23
CA ARG A 122 -1.74 -8.71 1.23
C ARG A 122 -1.27 -7.37 0.66
N ASN A 123 -0.14 -7.34 -0.04
CA ASN A 123 0.44 -6.11 -0.57
C ASN A 123 -0.47 -5.39 -1.57
N LEU A 124 -1.03 -6.14 -2.54
CA LEU A 124 -1.91 -5.55 -3.56
C LEU A 124 -3.22 -5.06 -2.93
N THR A 125 -3.83 -5.88 -2.09
CA THR A 125 -5.15 -5.57 -1.52
C THR A 125 -5.09 -4.36 -0.59
N THR A 126 -4.08 -4.29 0.30
CA THR A 126 -3.92 -3.15 1.21
C THR A 126 -3.42 -1.90 0.48
N GLY A 127 -2.62 -2.06 -0.56
CA GLY A 127 -2.23 -0.96 -1.44
C GLY A 127 -3.41 -0.36 -2.20
N LEU A 128 -4.36 -1.18 -2.68
CA LEU A 128 -5.60 -0.70 -3.28
C LEU A 128 -6.44 0.08 -2.27
N LEU A 129 -6.62 -0.42 -1.03
CA LEU A 129 -7.29 0.33 0.03
C LEU A 129 -6.62 1.69 0.28
N HIS A 130 -5.29 1.72 0.33
CA HIS A 130 -4.52 2.96 0.50
C HIS A 130 -4.76 3.95 -0.64
N ILE A 131 -4.80 3.50 -1.90
CA ILE A 131 -5.16 4.36 -3.03
C ILE A 131 -6.58 4.87 -2.90
N PHE A 132 -7.55 4.02 -2.54
CA PHE A 132 -8.95 4.42 -2.39
C PHE A 132 -9.13 5.44 -1.26
N ASN A 133 -8.46 5.25 -0.13
CA ASN A 133 -8.55 6.16 1.01
C ASN A 133 -7.27 6.15 1.86
N SER A 134 -6.26 6.91 1.42
CA SER A 134 -4.97 7.03 2.13
C SER A 134 -5.05 7.77 3.47
N LYS A 135 -6.19 8.37 3.81
CA LYS A 135 -6.41 8.94 5.15
C LYS A 135 -6.76 7.88 6.20
N LYS A 136 -7.28 6.71 5.76
CA LYS A 136 -7.75 5.65 6.65
C LYS A 136 -6.89 4.39 6.62
N TYR A 137 -6.28 4.08 5.47
CA TYR A 137 -5.66 2.78 5.23
C TYR A 137 -4.18 2.93 4.89
N GLY A 138 -3.31 2.29 5.65
CA GLY A 138 -1.90 2.15 5.33
C GLY A 138 -1.61 0.89 4.51
N VAL A 139 -0.40 0.78 3.98
CA VAL A 139 0.02 -0.37 3.18
C VAL A 139 0.70 -1.42 4.04
N TRP A 140 0.18 -2.65 4.02
CA TRP A 140 0.83 -3.78 4.66
C TRP A 140 1.64 -4.60 3.65
N ASN A 141 2.90 -4.30 3.52
CA ASN A 141 3.85 -5.03 2.69
C ASN A 141 4.99 -5.63 3.53
N SER A 142 5.99 -6.26 2.89
CA SER A 142 7.12 -6.86 3.60
C SER A 142 7.98 -5.82 4.31
N ARG A 143 8.13 -4.62 3.74
CA ARG A 143 8.94 -3.54 4.31
C ARG A 143 8.26 -2.94 5.54
N SER A 144 6.99 -2.55 5.43
CA SER A 144 6.25 -2.02 6.57
C SER A 144 6.17 -3.04 7.72
N HIS A 145 6.01 -4.33 7.40
CA HIS A 145 6.04 -5.41 8.38
C HIS A 145 7.40 -5.50 9.10
N LYS A 146 8.50 -5.55 8.34
CA LYS A 146 9.86 -5.66 8.87
C LYS A 146 10.25 -4.45 9.73
N VAL A 147 9.87 -3.24 9.29
CA VAL A 147 10.15 -2.02 10.06
C VAL A 147 9.38 -2.00 11.38
N LEU A 148 8.07 -2.30 11.37
CA LEU A 148 7.30 -2.36 12.61
C LEU A 148 7.80 -3.44 13.56
N ASP A 149 8.22 -4.60 13.03
CA ASP A 149 8.86 -5.68 13.84
C ASP A 149 10.14 -5.18 14.48
N HIS A 150 11.04 -4.58 13.70
CA HIS A 150 12.32 -4.04 14.21
C HIS A 150 12.14 -2.95 15.28
N LEU A 151 11.08 -2.15 15.16
CA LEU A 151 10.73 -1.09 16.10
C LEU A 151 9.89 -1.60 17.31
N ASN A 152 9.62 -2.91 17.40
CA ASN A 152 8.71 -3.54 18.40
C ASN A 152 7.30 -2.93 18.40
N LYS A 153 6.84 -2.46 17.23
CA LYS A 153 5.50 -1.96 17.00
C LYS A 153 4.61 -2.95 16.22
N LEU A 154 5.13 -4.16 15.91
CA LEU A 154 4.36 -5.15 15.16
C LEU A 154 3.26 -5.74 16.04
N PRO A 155 1.98 -5.60 15.67
CA PRO A 155 0.90 -6.18 16.43
C PRO A 155 0.81 -7.68 16.21
N TYR A 156 0.08 -8.38 17.09
CA TYR A 156 -0.24 -9.79 16.90
C TYR A 156 -0.98 -10.02 15.58
N VAL A 157 -0.47 -10.97 14.79
CA VAL A 157 -1.04 -11.39 13.50
C VAL A 157 -1.75 -12.73 13.70
N SER A 158 -3.08 -12.76 13.49
CA SER A 158 -3.90 -13.97 13.52
C SER A 158 -3.94 -14.64 12.14
N SER A 159 -4.57 -15.81 12.06
CA SER A 159 -4.86 -16.48 10.78
C SER A 159 -5.92 -15.72 9.96
N ASN A 160 -6.71 -14.85 10.58
CA ASN A 160 -7.69 -13.99 9.89
C ASN A 160 -7.00 -12.75 9.35
N PHE A 161 -6.96 -12.64 8.02
CA PHE A 161 -6.28 -11.52 7.35
C PHE A 161 -6.91 -10.17 7.67
N GLY A 162 -8.23 -10.07 7.61
CA GLY A 162 -8.94 -8.82 7.87
C GLY A 162 -8.70 -8.28 9.28
N GLU A 163 -8.84 -9.14 10.31
CA GLU A 163 -8.57 -8.76 11.70
C GLU A 163 -7.10 -8.36 11.90
N SER A 164 -6.18 -9.12 11.32
CA SER A 164 -4.75 -8.81 11.38
C SER A 164 -4.44 -7.47 10.75
N TYR A 165 -5.10 -7.15 9.62
CA TYR A 165 -4.94 -5.86 8.97
C TYR A 165 -5.48 -4.71 9.82
N VAL A 166 -6.62 -4.86 10.46
CA VAL A 166 -7.16 -3.81 11.34
C VAL A 166 -6.16 -3.44 12.43
N ARG A 167 -5.56 -4.44 13.10
CA ARG A 167 -4.52 -4.21 14.12
C ARG A 167 -3.27 -3.56 13.53
N PHE A 168 -2.80 -4.09 12.39
CA PHE A 168 -1.62 -3.56 11.69
C PHE A 168 -1.83 -2.10 11.25
N ASN A 169 -2.99 -1.80 10.66
CA ASN A 169 -3.35 -0.46 10.23
C ASN A 169 -3.47 0.53 11.40
N SER A 170 -3.99 0.07 12.54
CA SER A 170 -4.01 0.89 13.76
C SER A 170 -2.61 1.29 14.21
N GLU A 171 -1.62 0.40 14.14
CA GLU A 171 -0.24 0.74 14.48
C GLU A 171 0.39 1.71 13.44
N LEU A 172 0.06 1.55 12.13
CA LEU A 172 0.49 2.53 11.13
C LEU A 172 -0.10 3.93 11.39
N ILE A 173 -1.38 4.01 11.75
CA ILE A 173 -2.02 5.29 12.08
C ILE A 173 -1.36 5.91 13.31
N LYS A 174 -1.20 5.16 14.40
CA LYS A 174 -0.50 5.66 15.60
C LYS A 174 0.90 6.15 15.26
N PHE A 175 1.64 5.43 14.44
CA PHE A 175 2.99 5.83 14.04
C PHE A 175 2.99 7.11 13.19
N ALA A 176 2.03 7.26 12.28
CA ALA A 176 1.86 8.49 11.52
C ALA A 176 1.52 9.68 12.43
N ASP A 177 0.62 9.48 13.42
CA ASP A 177 0.22 10.49 14.39
C ASP A 177 1.40 10.91 15.30
N GLU A 178 2.21 9.95 15.78
CA GLU A 178 3.43 10.22 16.57
C GLU A 178 4.41 11.15 15.82
N LEU A 179 4.50 10.99 14.50
CA LEU A 179 5.35 11.82 13.65
C LEU A 179 4.64 13.05 13.08
N THR A 180 3.33 13.18 13.28
CA THR A 180 2.48 14.25 12.72
C THR A 180 2.53 14.29 11.19
N ILE A 181 2.42 13.11 10.55
CA ILE A 181 2.49 12.93 9.10
C ILE A 181 1.30 12.13 8.55
N THR A 182 1.13 12.13 7.23
CA THR A 182 0.10 11.31 6.59
C THR A 182 0.59 9.87 6.37
N LEU A 183 -0.34 8.93 6.15
CA LEU A 183 0.00 7.54 5.83
C LEU A 183 0.79 7.40 4.51
N ILE A 184 0.67 8.35 3.57
CA ILE A 184 1.50 8.37 2.35
C ILE A 184 2.96 8.69 2.71
N HIS A 185 3.20 9.71 3.53
CA HIS A 185 4.54 10.03 4.02
C HIS A 185 5.13 8.85 4.81
N LEU A 186 4.31 8.24 5.67
CA LEU A 186 4.73 7.08 6.44
C LEU A 186 5.14 5.91 5.55
N ASP A 187 4.38 5.57 4.51
CA ASP A 187 4.72 4.46 3.59
C ASP A 187 6.08 4.68 2.90
N VAL A 188 6.37 5.91 2.48
CA VAL A 188 7.70 6.27 1.91
C VAL A 188 8.78 6.23 2.98
N PHE A 189 8.52 6.70 4.18
CA PHE A 189 9.48 6.68 5.29
C PHE A 189 9.80 5.25 5.73
N LEU A 190 8.82 4.36 5.81
CA LEU A 190 9.04 2.94 6.12
C LEU A 190 9.88 2.24 5.05
N TRP A 191 9.66 2.57 3.77
CA TRP A 191 10.53 2.10 2.70
C TRP A 191 11.97 2.58 2.89
N TRP A 192 12.17 3.87 3.19
CA TRP A 192 13.49 4.46 3.41
C TRP A 192 14.20 3.86 4.64
N LEU A 193 13.47 3.66 5.75
CA LEU A 193 14.01 3.01 6.95
C LEU A 193 14.49 1.58 6.66
N ASP A 194 13.71 0.80 5.91
CA ASP A 194 14.11 -0.55 5.52
C ASP A 194 15.41 -0.54 4.70
N GLU A 195 15.54 0.34 3.71
CA GLU A 195 16.71 0.39 2.81
C GLU A 195 17.98 0.97 3.48
N ASN A 196 17.83 1.95 4.38
CA ASN A 196 18.96 2.74 4.86
C ASN A 196 19.38 2.45 6.31
N ILE A 197 18.50 1.95 7.13
CA ILE A 197 18.72 1.75 8.57
C ILE A 197 18.69 0.27 8.96
N ILE A 198 17.67 -0.46 8.52
CA ILE A 198 17.38 -1.83 8.99
C ILE A 198 17.98 -2.89 8.06
N GLY A 199 18.05 -2.62 6.75
CA GLY A 199 18.55 -3.53 5.73
C GLY A 199 20.06 -3.62 5.60
N LYS A 200 20.79 -2.77 6.35
CA LYS A 200 22.24 -2.78 6.48
C LYS A 200 22.67 -3.66 7.63
#